data_82dd0e6b4cdd868fe7499ab3ec278e7e
#
_entry.id   82dd0e6b4cdd868fe7499ab3ec278e7e
#
_cell.length_a   1.000
_cell.length_b   1.000
_cell.length_c   1.000
_cell.angle_alpha   90.00
_cell.angle_beta   90.00
_cell.angle_gamma   90.00
#
_symmetry.space_group_name_H-M   'P 1'
#
loop_
_entity.id
_entity.type
_entity.pdbx_description
1 polymer ?
#
loop_
_entity_poly.entity_id
_entity_poly.type
_entity_poly.pdbx_seq_one_letter_code
_entity_poly.pdbx_strand_id
1 'polypeptide(L)'
;MPTSSPAAAPTSPVPTYLPWGRTARRLDWAHLPPQVRFDVEARLGSPVVADSTLTHGYVPVIETVLTLADGTHHLLRAASTKAQRSFAASLRAEAAWLRTLPETVPTVRLTHLLDGDWVVLLLEHTAARLPHRPWREDDLVRCLEAVSAAAVALTPAPGEARPFAEDLADWMGRWDILEGREDLGTPMQLLTAGRLAARLPEVTAGDTLVHTDLRDDTLHLTPEGGVLLDGWAWPVRGAAWLDPLLLLVGPCGDGVDVEAVLRRTPLLARVRDEDVDCVLAAMAGFFLTSCDLPVPAASPWLREFQRWQGEAVWGWLRRRRGWE
;
A
#
# COMPACT_ATOMS: atom_id res chain seq x y z
N MET A 1 16.22 22.11 -34.25
CA MET A 1 16.99 21.00 -33.68
C MET A 1 16.48 20.80 -32.28
N PRO A 2 15.76 19.71 -31.95
CA PRO A 2 15.38 19.45 -30.58
C PRO A 2 16.64 19.02 -29.80
N THR A 3 16.97 19.75 -28.75
CA THR A 3 18.01 19.39 -27.80
C THR A 3 17.56 18.16 -27.04
N SER A 4 18.21 17.01 -27.24
CA SER A 4 18.03 15.82 -26.45
C SER A 4 18.41 16.16 -25.01
N SER A 5 17.42 16.09 -24.11
CA SER A 5 17.65 16.12 -22.65
C SER A 5 18.62 14.98 -22.28
N PRO A 6 19.63 15.22 -21.47
CA PRO A 6 20.54 14.16 -21.06
C PRO A 6 19.72 13.06 -20.36
N ALA A 7 20.02 11.81 -20.71
CA ALA A 7 19.44 10.66 -20.01
C ALA A 7 19.78 10.79 -18.52
N ALA A 8 18.74 10.73 -17.67
CA ALA A 8 18.95 10.75 -16.22
C ALA A 8 19.87 9.58 -15.83
N ALA A 9 20.85 9.86 -14.98
CA ALA A 9 21.74 8.83 -14.46
C ALA A 9 20.90 7.76 -13.71
N PRO A 10 21.28 6.47 -13.79
CA PRO A 10 20.55 5.42 -13.07
C PRO A 10 20.51 5.77 -11.58
N THR A 11 19.32 5.70 -10.99
CA THR A 11 19.12 5.92 -9.56
C THR A 11 19.78 4.78 -8.78
N SER A 12 20.63 5.12 -7.81
CA SER A 12 21.16 4.10 -6.89
C SER A 12 20.05 3.64 -5.94
N PRO A 13 19.94 2.32 -5.66
CA PRO A 13 18.98 1.84 -4.68
C PRO A 13 19.28 2.40 -3.28
N VAL A 14 18.22 2.64 -2.52
CA VAL A 14 18.33 3.00 -1.11
C VAL A 14 18.71 1.75 -0.33
N PRO A 15 19.81 1.75 0.42
CA PRO A 15 20.21 0.59 1.21
C PRO A 15 19.13 0.19 2.21
N THR A 16 18.84 -1.10 2.33
CA THR A 16 17.85 -1.60 3.28
C THR A 16 18.28 -2.94 3.86
N TYR A 17 17.90 -3.18 5.11
CA TYR A 17 18.07 -4.45 5.83
C TYR A 17 16.72 -5.13 6.07
N LEU A 18 15.66 -4.68 5.41
CA LEU A 18 14.31 -5.24 5.56
C LEU A 18 14.28 -6.71 5.14
N PRO A 19 13.80 -7.61 6.01
CA PRO A 19 13.66 -9.01 5.65
C PRO A 19 12.49 -9.21 4.66
N TRP A 20 12.57 -10.24 3.83
CA TRP A 20 11.53 -10.63 2.87
C TRP A 20 10.25 -11.17 3.51
N GLY A 21 10.21 -11.36 4.80
CA GLY A 21 9.07 -11.85 5.53
C GLY A 21 9.30 -11.75 7.02
N ARG A 22 8.31 -12.15 7.82
CA ARG A 22 8.31 -12.02 9.27
C ARG A 22 8.46 -10.57 9.74
N THR A 23 7.91 -9.66 8.94
CA THR A 23 7.91 -8.21 9.20
C THR A 23 6.89 -7.81 10.26
N ALA A 24 5.87 -8.66 10.48
CA ALA A 24 4.93 -8.55 11.60
C ALA A 24 4.91 -9.86 12.41
N ARG A 25 4.62 -9.76 13.71
CA ARG A 25 4.41 -10.91 14.60
C ARG A 25 2.94 -11.31 14.50
N ARG A 26 2.66 -12.41 13.81
CA ARG A 26 1.32 -12.95 13.64
C ARG A 26 1.12 -14.18 14.49
N LEU A 27 -0.11 -14.40 14.92
CA LEU A 27 -0.55 -15.66 15.51
C LEU A 27 -0.98 -16.60 14.38
N ASP A 28 -0.86 -17.92 14.61
CA ASP A 28 -1.29 -18.96 13.68
C ASP A 28 -2.78 -19.27 13.86
N TRP A 29 -3.35 -20.01 12.93
CA TRP A 29 -4.72 -20.55 13.00
C TRP A 29 -5.03 -21.23 14.34
N ALA A 30 -4.09 -22.02 14.86
CA ALA A 30 -4.27 -22.74 16.13
C ALA A 30 -4.47 -21.83 17.35
N HIS A 31 -4.08 -20.55 17.28
CA HIS A 31 -4.26 -19.56 18.35
C HIS A 31 -5.66 -18.92 18.36
N LEU A 32 -6.48 -19.11 17.33
CA LEU A 32 -7.87 -18.70 17.36
C LEU A 32 -8.65 -19.52 18.40
N PRO A 33 -9.58 -18.91 19.15
CA PRO A 33 -10.44 -19.64 20.08
C PRO A 33 -11.15 -20.81 19.40
N PRO A 34 -11.31 -21.96 20.07
CA PRO A 34 -11.95 -23.13 19.48
C PRO A 34 -13.31 -22.85 18.84
N GLN A 35 -14.12 -22.00 19.47
CA GLN A 35 -15.42 -21.59 18.90
C GLN A 35 -15.29 -20.86 17.59
N VAL A 36 -14.33 -19.93 17.46
CA VAL A 36 -14.10 -19.20 16.20
C VAL A 36 -13.66 -20.14 15.10
N ARG A 37 -12.77 -21.11 15.40
CA ARG A 37 -12.34 -22.12 14.44
C ARG A 37 -13.51 -23.00 13.98
N PHE A 38 -14.34 -23.46 14.92
CA PHE A 38 -15.56 -24.20 14.62
C PHE A 38 -16.51 -23.41 13.70
N ASP A 39 -16.74 -22.12 14.01
CA ASP A 39 -17.61 -21.25 13.19
C ASP A 39 -17.06 -21.04 11.78
N VAL A 40 -15.73 -20.93 11.62
CA VAL A 40 -15.06 -20.86 10.32
C VAL A 40 -15.27 -22.16 9.53
N GLU A 41 -14.98 -23.31 10.12
CA GLU A 41 -15.16 -24.62 9.47
C GLU A 41 -16.64 -24.87 9.09
N ALA A 42 -17.57 -24.48 9.95
CA ALA A 42 -19.00 -24.57 9.66
C ALA A 42 -19.40 -23.68 8.46
N ARG A 43 -18.79 -22.51 8.30
CA ARG A 43 -19.04 -21.62 7.15
C ARG A 43 -18.43 -22.13 5.87
N LEU A 44 -17.27 -22.75 5.94
CA LEU A 44 -16.58 -23.32 4.79
C LEU A 44 -17.12 -24.71 4.41
N GLY A 45 -17.85 -25.35 5.31
CA GLY A 45 -18.51 -26.66 5.07
C GLY A 45 -17.56 -27.86 5.11
N SER A 46 -16.28 -27.66 5.50
CA SER A 46 -15.26 -28.71 5.56
C SER A 46 -14.24 -28.41 6.66
N PRO A 47 -13.69 -29.43 7.36
CA PRO A 47 -12.66 -29.22 8.38
C PRO A 47 -11.35 -28.66 7.78
N VAL A 48 -10.66 -27.84 8.58
CA VAL A 48 -9.30 -27.37 8.26
C VAL A 48 -8.31 -28.49 8.61
N VAL A 49 -7.55 -28.95 7.64
CA VAL A 49 -6.53 -30.01 7.80
C VAL A 49 -5.11 -29.47 7.83
N ALA A 50 -4.88 -28.28 7.29
CA ALA A 50 -3.58 -27.58 7.36
C ALA A 50 -3.78 -26.08 7.25
N ASP A 51 -2.81 -25.32 7.75
CA ASP A 51 -2.73 -23.88 7.60
C ASP A 51 -1.30 -23.43 7.24
N SER A 52 -1.19 -22.29 6.56
CA SER A 52 0.07 -21.67 6.21
C SER A 52 0.00 -20.18 6.48
N THR A 53 0.56 -19.75 7.61
CA THR A 53 0.58 -18.34 8.00
C THR A 53 1.42 -17.52 7.04
N LEU A 54 0.84 -16.44 6.48
CA LEU A 54 1.56 -15.52 5.61
C LEU A 54 2.52 -14.66 6.42
N THR A 55 3.71 -14.45 5.89
CA THR A 55 4.81 -13.79 6.62
C THR A 55 5.16 -12.40 6.09
N HIS A 56 4.62 -12.00 4.93
CA HIS A 56 4.82 -10.67 4.35
C HIS A 56 3.87 -9.64 4.97
N GLY A 57 4.14 -8.35 4.73
CA GLY A 57 3.33 -7.23 5.22
C GLY A 57 3.58 -6.88 6.69
N TYR A 58 3.10 -5.71 7.09
CA TYR A 58 3.41 -5.09 8.38
C TYR A 58 2.24 -5.09 9.38
N VAL A 59 1.07 -5.56 8.95
CA VAL A 59 -0.13 -5.60 9.79
C VAL A 59 -0.14 -6.90 10.61
N PRO A 60 -0.20 -6.84 11.96
CA PRO A 60 -0.07 -8.00 12.83
C PRO A 60 -1.42 -8.71 13.11
N VAL A 61 -2.27 -8.84 12.10
CA VAL A 61 -3.47 -9.68 12.17
C VAL A 61 -3.11 -11.14 11.92
N ILE A 62 -3.96 -12.07 12.30
CA ILE A 62 -3.83 -13.45 11.79
C ILE A 62 -4.13 -13.38 10.29
N GLU A 63 -3.21 -13.90 9.50
CA GLU A 63 -3.35 -13.97 8.05
C GLU A 63 -2.76 -15.30 7.58
N THR A 64 -3.62 -16.20 7.12
CA THR A 64 -3.22 -17.58 6.81
C THR A 64 -4.04 -18.16 5.68
N VAL A 65 -3.41 -19.01 4.88
CA VAL A 65 -4.10 -19.85 3.91
C VAL A 65 -4.52 -21.14 4.60
N LEU A 66 -5.82 -21.39 4.63
CA LEU A 66 -6.40 -22.62 5.14
C LEU A 66 -6.51 -23.65 4.02
N THR A 67 -6.12 -24.90 4.30
CA THR A 67 -6.38 -26.05 3.44
C THR A 67 -7.46 -26.91 4.09
N LEU A 68 -8.56 -27.15 3.37
CA LEU A 68 -9.68 -27.93 3.87
C LEU A 68 -9.55 -29.41 3.47
N ALA A 69 -10.30 -30.27 4.18
CA ALA A 69 -10.30 -31.71 3.91
C ALA A 69 -10.85 -32.08 2.52
N ASP A 70 -11.66 -31.22 1.90
CA ASP A 70 -12.15 -31.37 0.53
C ASP A 70 -11.13 -30.91 -0.55
N GLY A 71 -9.95 -30.44 -0.12
CA GLY A 71 -8.86 -29.97 -1.00
C GLY A 71 -8.98 -28.50 -1.41
N THR A 72 -9.98 -27.76 -0.98
CA THR A 72 -10.11 -26.33 -1.27
C THR A 72 -9.20 -25.49 -0.39
N HIS A 73 -8.89 -24.28 -0.85
CA HIS A 73 -8.05 -23.33 -0.14
C HIS A 73 -8.78 -22.00 0.05
N HIS A 74 -8.63 -21.39 1.23
CA HIS A 74 -9.20 -20.10 1.56
C HIS A 74 -8.18 -19.23 2.27
N LEU A 75 -8.16 -17.93 1.95
CA LEU A 75 -7.39 -16.95 2.73
C LEU A 75 -8.26 -16.49 3.91
N LEU A 76 -7.68 -16.52 5.11
CA LEU A 76 -8.30 -16.01 6.32
C LEU A 76 -7.53 -14.83 6.87
N ARG A 77 -8.25 -13.74 7.21
CA ARG A 77 -7.74 -12.66 8.06
C ARG A 77 -8.59 -12.56 9.32
N ALA A 78 -7.93 -12.42 10.48
CA ALA A 78 -8.66 -12.31 11.75
C ALA A 78 -7.98 -11.38 12.75
N ALA A 79 -8.80 -10.63 13.50
CA ALA A 79 -8.35 -9.75 14.57
C ALA A 79 -9.34 -9.78 15.75
N SER A 80 -8.81 -9.74 16.98
CA SER A 80 -9.61 -9.68 18.20
C SER A 80 -10.21 -8.28 18.41
N THR A 81 -11.52 -8.21 18.65
CA THR A 81 -12.20 -6.95 18.96
C THR A 81 -11.80 -6.36 20.31
N LYS A 82 -11.22 -7.18 21.21
CA LYS A 82 -10.75 -6.77 22.54
C LYS A 82 -9.27 -6.37 22.51
N ALA A 83 -8.41 -7.22 21.95
CA ALA A 83 -6.95 -7.04 21.99
C ALA A 83 -6.42 -6.20 20.79
N GLN A 84 -7.12 -6.18 19.65
CA GLN A 84 -6.68 -5.58 18.39
C GLN A 84 -7.79 -4.73 17.77
N ARG A 85 -8.38 -3.81 18.56
CA ARG A 85 -9.59 -3.03 18.16
C ARG A 85 -9.46 -2.30 16.84
N SER A 86 -8.33 -1.63 16.60
CA SER A 86 -8.09 -0.89 15.36
C SER A 86 -8.03 -1.81 14.16
N PHE A 87 -7.33 -2.95 14.29
CA PHE A 87 -7.25 -3.92 13.21
C PHE A 87 -8.58 -4.62 12.95
N ALA A 88 -9.36 -4.92 14.00
CA ALA A 88 -10.72 -5.44 13.83
C ALA A 88 -11.63 -4.43 13.10
N ALA A 89 -11.49 -3.13 13.40
CA ALA A 89 -12.21 -2.08 12.67
C ALA A 89 -11.76 -2.00 11.20
N SER A 90 -10.46 -2.12 10.93
CA SER A 90 -9.93 -2.16 9.55
C SER A 90 -10.48 -3.34 8.76
N LEU A 91 -10.52 -4.54 9.34
CA LEU A 91 -11.09 -5.72 8.67
C LEU A 91 -12.59 -5.55 8.36
N ARG A 92 -13.36 -4.89 9.25
CA ARG A 92 -14.77 -4.54 8.95
C ARG A 92 -14.89 -3.57 7.77
N ALA A 93 -14.03 -2.55 7.75
CA ALA A 93 -13.98 -1.58 6.65
C ALA A 93 -13.61 -2.27 5.34
N GLU A 94 -12.58 -3.14 5.35
CA GLU A 94 -12.18 -3.94 4.19
C GLU A 94 -13.34 -4.80 3.68
N ALA A 95 -14.04 -5.51 4.57
CA ALA A 95 -15.20 -6.33 4.19
C ALA A 95 -16.34 -5.51 3.58
N ALA A 96 -16.56 -4.29 4.07
CA ALA A 96 -17.56 -3.38 3.52
C ALA A 96 -17.17 -2.93 2.10
N TRP A 97 -15.92 -2.51 1.90
CA TRP A 97 -15.43 -2.10 0.60
C TRP A 97 -15.43 -3.23 -0.43
N LEU A 98 -14.94 -4.42 -0.07
CA LEU A 98 -14.92 -5.59 -0.97
C LEU A 98 -16.32 -5.95 -1.50
N ARG A 99 -17.40 -5.66 -0.75
CA ARG A 99 -18.78 -5.84 -1.20
C ARG A 99 -19.26 -4.74 -2.14
N THR A 100 -18.61 -3.59 -2.14
CA THR A 100 -18.99 -2.41 -2.91
C THR A 100 -18.23 -2.32 -4.23
N LEU A 101 -17.01 -2.90 -4.27
CA LEU A 101 -16.17 -2.86 -5.47
C LEU A 101 -16.85 -3.55 -6.67
N PRO A 102 -16.81 -2.91 -7.85
CA PRO A 102 -17.29 -3.54 -9.09
C PRO A 102 -16.56 -4.85 -9.39
N GLU A 103 -17.25 -5.79 -10.04
CA GLU A 103 -16.63 -7.07 -10.45
C GLU A 103 -15.47 -6.90 -11.43
N THR A 104 -15.45 -5.80 -12.16
CA THR A 104 -14.37 -5.45 -13.10
C THR A 104 -13.06 -5.08 -12.42
N VAL A 105 -13.08 -4.75 -11.12
CA VAL A 105 -11.87 -4.46 -10.35
C VAL A 105 -11.19 -5.77 -9.95
N PRO A 106 -9.93 -6.00 -10.35
CA PRO A 106 -9.21 -7.23 -10.02
C PRO A 106 -8.79 -7.22 -8.54
N THR A 107 -9.55 -7.88 -7.70
CA THR A 107 -9.27 -7.96 -6.26
C THR A 107 -9.58 -9.35 -5.71
N VAL A 108 -9.01 -9.69 -4.56
CA VAL A 108 -9.42 -10.86 -3.78
C VAL A 108 -10.90 -10.70 -3.37
N ARG A 109 -11.69 -11.76 -3.46
CA ARG A 109 -13.13 -11.71 -3.19
C ARG A 109 -13.44 -12.16 -1.77
N LEU A 110 -14.29 -11.38 -1.09
CA LEU A 110 -14.83 -11.75 0.22
C LEU A 110 -15.90 -12.83 0.03
N THR A 111 -15.70 -14.00 0.66
CA THR A 111 -16.69 -15.07 0.67
C THR A 111 -17.58 -14.98 1.92
N HIS A 112 -16.98 -14.77 3.10
CA HIS A 112 -17.73 -14.64 4.34
C HIS A 112 -17.08 -13.63 5.29
N LEU A 113 -17.91 -13.03 6.14
CA LEU A 113 -17.52 -12.22 7.29
C LEU A 113 -18.16 -12.81 8.53
N LEU A 114 -17.35 -13.15 9.54
CA LEU A 114 -17.79 -13.42 10.89
C LEU A 114 -17.45 -12.19 11.75
N ASP A 115 -18.42 -11.66 12.49
CA ASP A 115 -18.25 -10.45 13.29
C ASP A 115 -18.80 -10.68 14.71
N GLY A 116 -17.90 -10.84 15.66
CA GLY A 116 -18.17 -11.12 17.07
C GLY A 116 -17.02 -10.65 17.95
N ASP A 117 -16.58 -11.47 18.90
CA ASP A 117 -15.37 -11.22 19.71
C ASP A 117 -14.09 -11.23 18.84
N TRP A 118 -14.19 -11.82 17.66
CA TRP A 118 -13.22 -11.76 16.57
C TRP A 118 -13.92 -11.33 15.30
N VAL A 119 -13.24 -10.47 14.53
CA VAL A 119 -13.62 -10.20 13.16
C VAL A 119 -12.80 -11.12 12.28
N VAL A 120 -13.47 -11.94 11.47
CA VAL A 120 -12.82 -12.88 10.55
C VAL A 120 -13.33 -12.64 9.13
N LEU A 121 -12.41 -12.36 8.22
CA LEU A 121 -12.67 -12.35 6.79
C LEU A 121 -12.24 -13.70 6.21
N LEU A 122 -13.14 -14.35 5.48
CA LEU A 122 -12.83 -15.47 4.61
C LEU A 122 -12.83 -14.96 3.17
N LEU A 123 -11.73 -15.15 2.49
CA LEU A 123 -11.47 -14.62 1.16
C LEU A 123 -11.15 -15.78 0.21
N GLU A 124 -11.42 -15.58 -1.07
CA GLU A 124 -10.96 -16.50 -2.11
C GLU A 124 -9.44 -16.58 -2.08
N HIS A 125 -8.92 -17.79 -2.18
CA HIS A 125 -7.48 -18.00 -2.36
C HIS A 125 -7.16 -18.24 -3.82
N THR A 126 -6.24 -17.44 -4.36
CA THR A 126 -5.70 -17.62 -5.70
C THR A 126 -4.22 -17.96 -5.58
N ALA A 127 -3.78 -18.97 -6.30
CA ALA A 127 -2.36 -19.31 -6.40
C ALA A 127 -1.63 -18.19 -7.15
N ALA A 128 -1.17 -17.19 -6.41
CA ALA A 128 -0.50 -16.01 -6.93
C ALA A 128 0.82 -15.80 -6.18
N ARG A 129 1.74 -15.06 -6.79
CA ARG A 129 2.99 -14.64 -6.17
C ARG A 129 3.01 -13.13 -5.97
N LEU A 130 3.80 -12.68 -5.03
CA LEU A 130 4.12 -11.26 -4.88
C LEU A 130 5.09 -10.80 -5.99
N PRO A 131 5.13 -9.49 -6.30
CA PRO A 131 6.19 -8.90 -7.10
C PRO A 131 7.58 -9.22 -6.54
N HIS A 132 8.57 -9.27 -7.40
CA HIS A 132 9.95 -9.47 -6.95
C HIS A 132 10.47 -8.23 -6.20
N ARG A 133 11.33 -8.49 -5.23
CA ARG A 133 12.17 -7.47 -4.61
C ARG A 133 13.64 -7.86 -4.76
N PRO A 134 14.49 -6.97 -5.26
CA PRO A 134 14.15 -5.67 -5.86
C PRO A 134 13.15 -5.78 -7.00
N TRP A 135 12.36 -4.71 -7.23
CA TRP A 135 11.36 -4.68 -8.28
C TRP A 135 11.94 -5.00 -9.66
N ARG A 136 11.29 -5.92 -10.38
CA ARG A 136 11.58 -6.18 -11.79
C ARG A 136 10.67 -5.37 -12.69
N GLU A 137 11.21 -4.93 -13.82
CA GLU A 137 10.46 -4.09 -14.76
C GLU A 137 9.17 -4.75 -15.25
N ASP A 138 9.22 -6.05 -15.58
CA ASP A 138 8.05 -6.80 -16.06
C ASP A 138 6.92 -6.84 -15.01
N ASP A 139 7.27 -7.07 -13.73
CA ASP A 139 6.29 -7.07 -12.65
C ASP A 139 5.71 -5.67 -12.45
N LEU A 140 6.55 -4.63 -12.49
CA LEU A 140 6.11 -3.24 -12.32
C LEU A 140 5.16 -2.81 -13.43
N VAL A 141 5.47 -3.13 -14.68
CA VAL A 141 4.59 -2.81 -15.82
C VAL A 141 3.23 -3.45 -15.65
N ARG A 142 3.17 -4.74 -15.34
CA ARG A 142 1.90 -5.47 -15.10
C ARG A 142 1.11 -4.86 -13.95
N CYS A 143 1.77 -4.54 -12.84
CA CYS A 143 1.12 -3.91 -11.67
C CYS A 143 0.56 -2.53 -12.03
N LEU A 144 1.33 -1.68 -12.72
CA LEU A 144 0.87 -0.35 -13.13
C LEU A 144 -0.29 -0.39 -14.13
N GLU A 145 -0.29 -1.35 -15.06
CA GLU A 145 -1.41 -1.57 -15.98
C GLU A 145 -2.68 -1.94 -15.22
N ALA A 146 -2.60 -2.90 -14.28
CA ALA A 146 -3.74 -3.31 -13.46
C ALA A 146 -4.25 -2.18 -12.55
N VAL A 147 -3.36 -1.45 -11.89
CA VAL A 147 -3.69 -0.30 -11.03
C VAL A 147 -4.32 0.83 -11.85
N SER A 148 -3.78 1.11 -13.04
CA SER A 148 -4.36 2.13 -13.93
C SER A 148 -5.74 1.72 -14.44
N ALA A 149 -5.95 0.45 -14.78
CA ALA A 149 -7.26 -0.07 -15.18
C ALA A 149 -8.26 -0.02 -14.03
N ALA A 150 -7.84 -0.37 -12.81
CA ALA A 150 -8.66 -0.25 -11.61
C ALA A 150 -9.06 1.20 -11.34
N ALA A 151 -8.14 2.17 -11.48
CA ALA A 151 -8.45 3.59 -11.31
C ALA A 151 -9.53 4.07 -12.29
N VAL A 152 -9.52 3.58 -13.53
CA VAL A 152 -10.58 3.87 -14.52
C VAL A 152 -11.91 3.24 -14.10
N ALA A 153 -11.91 1.97 -13.69
CA ALA A 153 -13.11 1.24 -13.27
C ALA A 153 -13.72 1.81 -11.96
N LEU A 154 -12.91 2.48 -11.15
CA LEU A 154 -13.28 3.09 -9.88
C LEU A 154 -13.56 4.61 -10.02
N THR A 155 -13.79 5.09 -11.22
CA THR A 155 -14.18 6.48 -11.50
C THR A 155 -15.55 6.51 -12.22
N PRO A 156 -16.61 7.05 -11.59
CA PRO A 156 -16.64 7.63 -10.23
C PRO A 156 -16.53 6.57 -9.14
N ALA A 157 -16.10 7.00 -7.94
CA ALA A 157 -15.94 6.12 -6.78
C ALA A 157 -17.26 5.41 -6.44
N PRO A 158 -17.28 4.08 -6.30
CA PRO A 158 -18.44 3.36 -5.82
C PRO A 158 -18.61 3.59 -4.31
N GLY A 159 -19.70 4.22 -3.91
CA GLY A 159 -19.99 4.50 -2.50
C GLY A 159 -19.35 5.79 -1.97
N GLU A 160 -19.54 6.02 -0.66
CA GLU A 160 -19.05 7.21 0.01
C GLU A 160 -17.66 6.98 0.61
N ALA A 161 -16.65 7.64 0.04
CA ALA A 161 -15.28 7.68 0.56
C ALA A 161 -14.89 9.11 0.93
N ARG A 162 -14.13 9.27 2.01
CA ARG A 162 -13.60 10.57 2.42
C ARG A 162 -12.61 11.11 1.39
N PRO A 163 -12.55 12.43 1.17
CA PRO A 163 -11.52 13.01 0.32
C PRO A 163 -10.10 12.65 0.79
N PHE A 164 -9.20 12.37 -0.16
CA PHE A 164 -7.80 12.02 0.12
C PHE A 164 -7.13 13.02 1.07
N ALA A 165 -7.29 14.30 0.80
CA ALA A 165 -6.65 15.34 1.61
C ALA A 165 -7.24 15.50 3.02
N GLU A 166 -8.48 15.09 3.26
CA GLU A 166 -9.07 15.08 4.60
C GLU A 166 -8.58 13.88 5.41
N ASP A 167 -8.52 12.71 4.81
CA ASP A 167 -8.08 11.48 5.48
C ASP A 167 -6.57 11.49 5.75
N LEU A 168 -5.80 12.08 4.84
CA LEU A 168 -4.35 12.19 4.93
C LEU A 168 -3.89 13.62 5.32
N ALA A 169 -4.75 14.39 5.99
CA ALA A 169 -4.45 15.76 6.43
C ALA A 169 -3.15 15.87 7.25
N ASP A 170 -2.85 14.85 8.05
CA ASP A 170 -1.62 14.75 8.83
C ASP A 170 -0.33 14.79 7.99
N TRP A 171 -0.40 14.47 6.69
CA TRP A 171 0.78 14.50 5.83
C TRP A 171 1.26 15.92 5.54
N MET A 172 0.35 16.89 5.55
CA MET A 172 0.64 18.28 5.18
C MET A 172 1.52 19.01 6.21
N GLY A 173 1.28 18.77 7.50
CA GLY A 173 1.97 19.47 8.61
C GLY A 173 3.29 18.81 9.06
N ARG A 174 3.76 17.75 8.41
CA ARG A 174 4.92 16.99 8.89
C ARG A 174 6.25 17.72 8.75
N TRP A 175 6.36 18.65 7.83
CA TRP A 175 7.60 19.42 7.61
C TRP A 175 7.93 20.37 8.75
N ASP A 176 6.96 20.83 9.53
CA ASP A 176 7.21 21.62 10.75
C ASP A 176 7.98 20.82 11.81
N ILE A 177 7.75 19.47 11.85
CA ILE A 177 8.46 18.56 12.76
C ILE A 177 9.90 18.34 12.30
N LEU A 178 10.16 18.46 11.00
CA LEU A 178 11.47 18.26 10.37
C LEU A 178 12.29 19.54 10.29
N GLU A 179 11.79 20.66 10.79
CA GLU A 179 12.55 21.91 10.87
C GLU A 179 13.84 21.72 11.66
N GLY A 180 14.97 22.15 11.10
CA GLY A 180 16.29 21.96 11.71
C GLY A 180 16.99 20.63 11.42
N ARG A 181 16.39 19.71 10.66
CA ARG A 181 17.02 18.47 10.20
C ARG A 181 18.01 18.75 9.08
N GLU A 182 19.23 19.18 9.44
CA GLU A 182 20.31 19.52 8.49
C GLU A 182 20.75 18.34 7.61
N ASP A 183 20.53 17.10 8.09
CA ASP A 183 20.80 15.88 7.35
C ASP A 183 19.87 15.68 6.14
N LEU A 184 18.70 16.32 6.14
CA LEU A 184 17.74 16.25 5.04
C LEU A 184 18.02 17.33 3.97
N GLY A 185 18.63 18.45 4.32
CA GLY A 185 18.93 19.53 3.37
C GLY A 185 18.96 20.91 4.02
N THR A 186 18.99 21.94 3.19
CA THR A 186 18.99 23.32 3.67
C THR A 186 17.63 23.75 4.22
N PRO A 187 17.55 24.73 5.14
CA PRO A 187 16.28 25.26 5.63
C PRO A 187 15.32 25.71 4.52
N MET A 188 15.87 26.26 3.41
CA MET A 188 15.04 26.68 2.27
C MET A 188 14.44 25.49 1.52
N GLN A 189 15.14 24.37 1.41
CA GLN A 189 14.63 23.14 0.80
C GLN A 189 13.50 22.55 1.65
N LEU A 190 13.68 22.47 2.98
CA LEU A 190 12.65 21.98 3.90
C LEU A 190 11.41 22.87 3.89
N LEU A 191 11.58 24.19 3.92
CA LEU A 191 10.49 25.16 3.82
C LEU A 191 9.73 25.00 2.48
N THR A 192 10.45 24.80 1.38
CA THR A 192 9.85 24.62 0.04
C THR A 192 9.07 23.31 -0.01
N ALA A 193 9.59 22.22 0.56
CA ALA A 193 8.89 20.94 0.67
C ALA A 193 7.59 21.07 1.51
N GLY A 194 7.63 21.81 2.62
CA GLY A 194 6.44 22.10 3.40
C GLY A 194 5.36 22.87 2.62
N ARG A 195 5.77 23.86 1.80
CA ARG A 195 4.84 24.60 0.93
C ARG A 195 4.26 23.72 -0.18
N LEU A 196 5.02 22.80 -0.75
CA LEU A 196 4.52 21.82 -1.71
C LEU A 196 3.50 20.89 -1.04
N ALA A 197 3.83 20.32 0.12
CA ALA A 197 2.94 19.44 0.86
C ALA A 197 1.61 20.12 1.25
N ALA A 198 1.63 21.41 1.59
CA ALA A 198 0.44 22.18 1.92
C ALA A 198 -0.58 22.30 0.77
N ARG A 199 -0.14 22.06 -0.48
CA ARG A 199 -1.02 22.07 -1.67
C ARG A 199 -1.72 20.71 -1.92
N LEU A 200 -1.51 19.72 -1.06
CA LEU A 200 -2.09 18.39 -1.21
C LEU A 200 -3.60 18.42 -1.52
N PRO A 201 -4.45 19.22 -0.83
CA PRO A 201 -5.89 19.27 -1.12
C PRO A 201 -6.22 19.72 -2.55
N GLU A 202 -5.43 20.66 -3.09
CA GLU A 202 -5.62 21.19 -4.43
C GLU A 202 -5.32 20.13 -5.50
N VAL A 203 -4.20 19.39 -5.34
CA VAL A 203 -3.67 18.52 -6.39
C VAL A 203 -4.26 17.10 -6.35
N THR A 204 -4.80 16.68 -5.21
CA THR A 204 -5.33 15.32 -5.03
C THR A 204 -6.84 15.21 -5.22
N ALA A 205 -7.54 16.33 -5.47
CA ALA A 205 -8.98 16.33 -5.69
C ALA A 205 -9.36 15.49 -6.91
N GLY A 206 -10.41 14.69 -6.78
CA GLY A 206 -10.92 13.83 -7.85
C GLY A 206 -12.06 12.94 -7.37
N ASP A 207 -12.61 12.16 -8.31
CA ASP A 207 -13.78 11.30 -8.07
C ASP A 207 -13.46 9.80 -8.15
N THR A 208 -12.19 9.42 -8.16
CA THR A 208 -11.75 8.02 -8.16
C THR A 208 -11.68 7.47 -6.75
N LEU A 209 -12.11 6.23 -6.54
CA LEU A 209 -11.75 5.50 -5.32
C LEU A 209 -10.29 5.08 -5.42
N VAL A 210 -9.46 5.65 -4.56
CA VAL A 210 -8.01 5.44 -4.47
C VAL A 210 -7.73 4.47 -3.35
N HIS A 211 -6.94 3.44 -3.60
CA HIS A 211 -6.59 2.40 -2.62
C HIS A 211 -5.66 2.92 -1.51
N THR A 212 -4.71 3.78 -1.85
CA THR A 212 -3.70 4.45 -1.00
C THR A 212 -2.56 3.58 -0.45
N ASP A 213 -2.69 2.27 -0.44
CA ASP A 213 -1.71 1.36 0.19
C ASP A 213 -1.26 0.22 -0.74
N LEU A 214 -1.10 0.52 -2.05
CA LEU A 214 -0.59 -0.45 -3.03
C LEU A 214 0.93 -0.55 -2.96
N ARG A 215 1.40 -1.77 -2.68
CA ARG A 215 2.82 -2.13 -2.53
C ARG A 215 3.06 -3.55 -3.05
N ASP A 216 4.31 -3.98 -2.99
CA ASP A 216 4.73 -5.35 -3.31
C ASP A 216 4.07 -6.45 -2.46
N ASP A 217 3.58 -6.11 -1.26
CA ASP A 217 2.91 -7.05 -0.36
C ASP A 217 1.37 -7.03 -0.45
N THR A 218 0.80 -6.12 -1.24
CA THR A 218 -0.65 -6.00 -1.50
C THR A 218 -1.02 -6.23 -2.97
N LEU A 219 -0.06 -6.58 -3.81
CA LEU A 219 -0.25 -6.92 -5.23
C LEU A 219 0.09 -8.38 -5.46
N HIS A 220 -0.83 -9.11 -6.09
CA HIS A 220 -0.69 -10.55 -6.30
C HIS A 220 -0.72 -10.87 -7.79
N LEU A 221 0.41 -11.34 -8.33
CA LEU A 221 0.55 -11.71 -9.75
C LEU A 221 0.07 -13.14 -9.96
N THR A 222 -1.01 -13.32 -10.72
CA THR A 222 -1.59 -14.63 -11.00
C THR A 222 -0.80 -15.36 -12.09
N PRO A 223 -0.86 -16.71 -12.14
CA PRO A 223 -0.21 -17.51 -13.18
C PRO A 223 -0.66 -17.15 -14.60
N GLU A 224 -1.93 -16.75 -14.76
CA GLU A 224 -2.54 -16.36 -16.04
C GLU A 224 -2.12 -14.96 -16.52
N GLY A 225 -1.29 -14.27 -15.76
CA GLY A 225 -0.77 -12.96 -16.11
C GLY A 225 -1.54 -11.76 -15.53
N GLY A 226 -2.61 -11.99 -14.79
CA GLY A 226 -3.35 -10.95 -14.08
C GLY A 226 -2.63 -10.43 -12.84
N VAL A 227 -3.17 -9.36 -12.25
CA VAL A 227 -2.74 -8.81 -10.97
C VAL A 227 -3.97 -8.55 -10.13
N LEU A 228 -4.01 -9.06 -8.89
CA LEU A 228 -5.06 -8.76 -7.92
C LEU A 228 -4.57 -7.68 -6.96
N LEU A 229 -5.45 -6.73 -6.66
CA LEU A 229 -5.25 -5.68 -5.66
C LEU A 229 -5.88 -6.15 -4.35
N ASP A 230 -5.11 -6.10 -3.26
CA ASP A 230 -5.52 -6.63 -1.96
C ASP A 230 -5.33 -5.59 -0.85
N GLY A 231 -6.09 -5.69 0.26
CA GLY A 231 -5.93 -4.81 1.42
C GLY A 231 -6.77 -3.53 1.35
N TRP A 232 -8.03 -3.59 0.96
CA TRP A 232 -8.96 -2.46 0.81
C TRP A 232 -9.50 -1.90 2.14
N ALA A 233 -8.63 -1.74 3.15
CA ALA A 233 -9.06 -1.26 4.46
C ALA A 233 -9.23 0.28 4.53
N TRP A 234 -8.54 1.05 3.70
CA TRP A 234 -8.40 2.50 3.81
C TRP A 234 -8.57 3.25 2.48
N PRO A 235 -9.47 2.87 1.57
CA PRO A 235 -9.63 3.60 0.34
C PRO A 235 -10.25 4.98 0.59
N VAL A 236 -9.83 5.95 -0.19
CA VAL A 236 -10.30 7.33 -0.15
C VAL A 236 -10.73 7.81 -1.52
N ARG A 237 -11.38 8.98 -1.60
CA ARG A 237 -11.73 9.60 -2.87
C ARG A 237 -10.66 10.61 -3.29
N GLY A 238 -10.11 10.48 -4.49
CA GLY A 238 -9.06 11.35 -4.99
C GLY A 238 -8.87 11.29 -6.50
N ALA A 239 -7.77 11.83 -6.97
CA ALA A 239 -7.42 11.82 -8.38
C ALA A 239 -6.94 10.44 -8.84
N ALA A 240 -7.33 10.01 -10.04
CA ALA A 240 -7.05 8.68 -10.61
C ALA A 240 -5.56 8.33 -10.73
N TRP A 241 -4.69 9.33 -10.77
CA TRP A 241 -3.24 9.14 -10.91
C TRP A 241 -2.51 8.85 -9.59
N LEU A 242 -3.20 8.94 -8.44
CA LEU A 242 -2.59 8.78 -7.11
C LEU A 242 -2.05 7.37 -6.89
N ASP A 243 -2.86 6.32 -7.03
CA ASP A 243 -2.40 4.95 -6.83
C ASP A 243 -1.23 4.56 -7.74
N PRO A 244 -1.24 4.86 -9.06
CA PRO A 244 -0.07 4.65 -9.91
C PRO A 244 1.19 5.39 -9.42
N LEU A 245 1.06 6.61 -8.87
CA LEU A 245 2.20 7.35 -8.32
C LEU A 245 2.69 6.74 -7.00
N LEU A 246 1.76 6.43 -6.08
CA LEU A 246 2.08 5.87 -4.76
C LEU A 246 2.81 4.52 -4.90
N LEU A 247 2.43 3.70 -5.88
CA LEU A 247 3.09 2.44 -6.18
C LEU A 247 4.57 2.60 -6.54
N LEU A 248 4.97 3.73 -7.14
CA LEU A 248 6.36 3.96 -7.57
C LEU A 248 7.35 4.17 -6.42
N VAL A 249 6.89 4.32 -5.17
CA VAL A 249 7.77 4.51 -4.00
C VAL A 249 8.70 3.31 -3.79
N GLY A 250 8.15 2.10 -3.79
CA GLY A 250 8.94 0.88 -3.66
C GLY A 250 9.98 0.71 -4.79
N PRO A 251 9.56 0.76 -6.07
CA PRO A 251 10.47 0.76 -7.21
C PRO A 251 11.56 1.84 -7.15
N CYS A 252 11.20 3.06 -6.70
CA CYS A 252 12.18 4.13 -6.50
C CYS A 252 13.26 3.75 -5.48
N GLY A 253 12.84 3.18 -4.33
CA GLY A 253 13.76 2.70 -3.30
C GLY A 253 14.67 1.58 -3.79
N ASP A 254 14.19 0.73 -4.69
CA ASP A 254 14.96 -0.35 -5.31
C ASP A 254 15.84 0.12 -6.50
N GLY A 255 15.86 1.44 -6.81
CA GLY A 255 16.73 2.01 -7.84
C GLY A 255 16.17 1.98 -9.26
N VAL A 256 14.88 1.71 -9.43
CA VAL A 256 14.21 1.78 -10.74
C VAL A 256 14.17 3.26 -11.21
N ASP A 257 14.37 3.49 -12.52
CA ASP A 257 14.15 4.81 -13.12
C ASP A 257 12.65 5.14 -13.17
N VAL A 258 12.12 5.58 -12.03
CA VAL A 258 10.70 5.91 -11.88
C VAL A 258 10.29 7.14 -12.71
N GLU A 259 11.22 8.01 -13.08
CA GLU A 259 10.93 9.13 -14.00
C GLU A 259 10.62 8.63 -15.41
N ALA A 260 11.36 7.65 -15.90
CA ALA A 260 11.05 7.02 -17.18
C ALA A 260 9.70 6.29 -17.11
N VAL A 261 9.41 5.63 -15.98
CA VAL A 261 8.12 4.95 -15.74
C VAL A 261 6.97 5.96 -15.71
N LEU A 262 7.12 7.07 -14.98
CA LEU A 262 6.13 8.13 -14.88
C LEU A 262 5.75 8.68 -16.27
N ARG A 263 6.74 8.97 -17.10
CA ARG A 263 6.52 9.51 -18.46
C ARG A 263 5.81 8.53 -19.39
N ARG A 264 6.00 7.21 -19.23
CA ARG A 264 5.37 6.19 -20.09
C ARG A 264 4.04 5.67 -19.59
N THR A 265 3.67 5.94 -18.32
CA THR A 265 2.39 5.54 -17.73
C THR A 265 1.31 6.57 -18.09
N PRO A 266 0.27 6.23 -18.87
CA PRO A 266 -0.65 7.21 -19.46
C PRO A 266 -1.36 8.12 -18.45
N LEU A 267 -1.73 7.62 -17.27
CA LEU A 267 -2.34 8.43 -16.21
C LEU A 267 -1.34 9.42 -15.59
N LEU A 268 -0.09 9.01 -15.43
CA LEU A 268 0.96 9.83 -14.80
C LEU A 268 1.54 10.86 -15.79
N ALA A 269 1.70 10.50 -17.06
CA ALA A 269 2.30 11.35 -18.08
C ALA A 269 1.52 12.67 -18.35
N ARG A 270 0.27 12.76 -17.88
CA ARG A 270 -0.61 13.94 -18.02
C ARG A 270 -0.60 14.83 -16.78
N VAL A 271 0.00 14.38 -15.69
CA VAL A 271 0.06 15.12 -14.42
C VAL A 271 1.15 16.18 -14.52
N ARG A 272 0.87 17.37 -14.03
CA ARG A 272 1.89 18.42 -13.98
C ARG A 272 3.00 18.02 -13.03
N ASP A 273 4.24 18.30 -13.39
CA ASP A 273 5.41 17.98 -12.58
C ASP A 273 5.29 18.50 -11.14
N GLU A 274 4.78 19.72 -10.97
CA GLU A 274 4.61 20.31 -9.65
C GLU A 274 3.55 19.61 -8.81
N ASP A 275 2.50 19.02 -9.40
CA ASP A 275 1.47 18.26 -8.68
C ASP A 275 2.06 16.94 -8.17
N VAL A 276 2.89 16.27 -8.97
CA VAL A 276 3.68 15.12 -8.52
C VAL A 276 4.57 15.50 -7.33
N ASP A 277 5.31 16.63 -7.44
CA ASP A 277 6.19 17.12 -6.38
C ASP A 277 5.43 17.41 -5.08
N CYS A 278 4.19 17.91 -5.15
CA CYS A 278 3.34 18.14 -3.98
C CYS A 278 3.03 16.82 -3.23
N VAL A 279 2.66 15.77 -3.95
CA VAL A 279 2.38 14.46 -3.33
C VAL A 279 3.66 13.85 -2.78
N LEU A 280 4.77 13.88 -3.52
CA LEU A 280 6.06 13.39 -3.04
C LEU A 280 6.54 14.13 -1.78
N ALA A 281 6.36 15.46 -1.72
CA ALA A 281 6.69 16.24 -0.53
C ALA A 281 5.85 15.81 0.68
N ALA A 282 4.54 15.64 0.52
CA ALA A 282 3.66 15.18 1.59
C ALA A 282 4.04 13.79 2.09
N MET A 283 4.31 12.84 1.18
CA MET A 283 4.76 11.49 1.52
C MET A 283 6.10 11.48 2.25
N ALA A 284 7.09 12.24 1.74
CA ALA A 284 8.40 12.33 2.37
C ALA A 284 8.27 12.85 3.81
N GLY A 285 7.53 13.92 4.04
CA GLY A 285 7.25 14.47 5.37
C GLY A 285 6.62 13.42 6.29
N PHE A 286 5.62 12.69 5.81
CA PHE A 286 4.96 11.63 6.57
C PHE A 286 5.91 10.48 6.92
N PHE A 287 6.64 9.92 5.98
CA PHE A 287 7.52 8.78 6.23
C PHE A 287 8.72 9.15 7.09
N LEU A 288 9.38 10.29 6.82
CA LEU A 288 10.54 10.77 7.57
C LEU A 288 10.21 11.13 9.03
N THR A 289 8.99 11.54 9.33
CA THR A 289 8.54 11.76 10.72
C THR A 289 8.04 10.47 11.38
N SER A 290 7.37 9.61 10.61
CA SER A 290 6.80 8.36 11.14
C SER A 290 7.86 7.33 11.51
N CYS A 291 9.01 7.34 10.83
CA CYS A 291 10.11 6.41 11.12
C CYS A 291 10.77 6.67 12.49
N ASP A 292 10.63 7.87 13.04
CA ASP A 292 11.18 8.24 14.34
C ASP A 292 10.21 7.96 15.52
N LEU A 293 8.99 7.50 15.22
CA LEU A 293 8.03 7.08 16.24
C LEU A 293 8.45 5.76 16.92
N PRO A 294 7.95 5.46 18.14
CA PRO A 294 8.24 4.20 18.81
C PRO A 294 7.91 2.98 17.94
N VAL A 295 8.81 1.98 17.97
CA VAL A 295 8.62 0.74 17.21
C VAL A 295 7.47 -0.06 17.80
N PRO A 296 6.42 -0.40 17.02
CA PRO A 296 5.35 -1.24 17.52
C PRO A 296 5.85 -2.67 17.80
N ALA A 297 5.56 -3.18 18.99
CA ALA A 297 6.05 -4.51 19.41
C ALA A 297 5.62 -5.64 18.44
N ALA A 298 4.44 -5.51 17.85
CA ALA A 298 3.90 -6.50 16.91
C ALA A 298 4.40 -6.31 15.46
N SER A 299 5.00 -5.16 15.13
CA SER A 299 5.51 -4.85 13.78
C SER A 299 6.92 -4.26 13.87
N PRO A 300 7.93 -5.07 14.23
CA PRO A 300 9.27 -4.59 14.60
C PRO A 300 10.02 -3.92 13.45
N TRP A 301 9.64 -4.17 12.22
CA TRP A 301 10.26 -3.62 11.02
C TRP A 301 9.52 -2.43 10.41
N LEU A 302 8.38 -2.01 10.99
CA LEU A 302 7.55 -0.94 10.42
C LEU A 302 8.32 0.39 10.31
N ARG A 303 9.10 0.76 11.33
CA ARG A 303 9.83 2.04 11.32
C ARG A 303 11.00 2.04 10.35
N GLU A 304 11.68 0.92 10.21
CA GLU A 304 12.73 0.75 9.19
C GLU A 304 12.15 0.81 7.78
N PHE A 305 10.98 0.19 7.56
CA PHE A 305 10.27 0.29 6.29
C PHE A 305 9.87 1.73 5.96
N GLN A 306 9.32 2.47 6.93
CA GLN A 306 8.97 3.87 6.76
C GLN A 306 10.19 4.75 6.50
N ARG A 307 11.33 4.48 7.16
CA ARG A 307 12.59 5.17 6.92
C ARG A 307 13.04 4.97 5.46
N TRP A 308 13.08 3.75 5.02
CA TRP A 308 13.45 3.41 3.64
C TRP A 308 12.53 4.09 2.61
N GLN A 309 11.21 4.08 2.83
CA GLN A 309 10.26 4.79 1.97
C GLN A 309 10.50 6.31 1.99
N GLY A 310 10.75 6.89 3.18
CA GLY A 310 11.02 8.30 3.34
C GLY A 310 12.28 8.74 2.60
N GLU A 311 13.37 7.98 2.71
CA GLU A 311 14.61 8.23 1.99
C GLU A 311 14.44 8.11 0.47
N ALA A 312 13.68 7.09 0.02
CA ALA A 312 13.39 6.90 -1.40
C ALA A 312 12.62 8.09 -1.99
N VAL A 313 11.53 8.48 -1.34
CA VAL A 313 10.66 9.58 -1.82
C VAL A 313 11.38 10.93 -1.71
N TRP A 314 12.09 11.17 -0.61
CA TRP A 314 12.84 12.40 -0.43
C TRP A 314 13.98 12.55 -1.47
N GLY A 315 14.74 11.47 -1.69
CA GLY A 315 15.75 11.43 -2.74
C GLY A 315 15.16 11.65 -4.14
N TRP A 316 13.97 11.08 -4.40
CA TRP A 316 13.26 11.31 -5.65
C TRP A 316 12.87 12.77 -5.83
N LEU A 317 12.23 13.40 -4.82
CA LEU A 317 11.85 14.80 -4.86
C LEU A 317 13.07 15.72 -5.03
N ARG A 318 14.16 15.45 -4.30
CA ARG A 318 15.42 16.24 -4.44
C ARG A 318 15.95 16.24 -5.87
N ARG A 319 16.02 15.09 -6.52
CA ARG A 319 16.45 14.97 -7.92
C ARG A 319 15.54 15.76 -8.86
N ARG A 320 14.21 15.63 -8.71
CA ARG A 320 13.24 16.38 -9.50
C ARG A 320 13.40 17.89 -9.36
N ARG A 321 13.74 18.36 -8.16
CA ARG A 321 13.90 19.79 -7.85
C ARG A 321 15.34 20.33 -8.05
N GLY A 322 16.30 19.48 -8.40
CA GLY A 322 17.70 19.87 -8.52
C GLY A 322 18.31 20.35 -7.19
N TRP A 323 17.95 19.70 -6.10
CA TRP A 323 18.42 20.03 -4.74
C TRP A 323 19.62 19.18 -4.30
N GLU A 324 20.32 18.58 -5.21
CA GLU A 324 21.53 17.79 -4.95
C GLU A 324 22.74 18.68 -4.68
#